data_f4cf8e66b2017801f09f40c2184a0a8d
#
_entry.id   f4cf8e66b2017801f09f40c2184a0a8d
#
_cell.length_a   1.000
_cell.length_b   1.000
_cell.length_c   1.000
_cell.angle_alpha   90.00
_cell.angle_beta   90.00
_cell.angle_gamma   90.00
#
_symmetry.space_group_name_H-M   'P 1'
#
loop_
_entity.id
_entity.type
_entity.pdbx_description
1 polymer ?
#
loop_
_entity_poly.entity_id
_entity_poly.type
_entity_poly.pdbx_seq_one_letter_code
_entity_poly.pdbx_strand_id
1 'polypeptide(L)' 'MKYGVRNSMKATVTKIKKGDIMSQLSCKLNEAYVMTSILSTDSIDDLNLKEGDQVVLLVKAIHVIPAKED' A
#
# COMPACT_ATOMS: atom_id res chain seq x y z
N MET A 1 6.95 -15.71 4.32
CA MET A 1 6.81 -14.97 3.07
C MET A 1 8.17 -14.50 2.58
N LYS A 2 8.49 -14.79 1.32
CA LYS A 2 9.75 -14.32 0.72
C LYS A 2 9.43 -13.41 -0.46
N TYR A 3 10.18 -12.33 -0.59
CA TYR A 3 9.97 -11.35 -1.66
C TYR A 3 11.29 -10.63 -1.94
N GLY A 4 11.45 -10.18 -3.17
CA GLY A 4 12.69 -9.57 -3.64
C GLY A 4 12.70 -8.05 -3.53
N VAL A 5 12.21 -7.49 -2.44
CA VAL A 5 12.22 -6.06 -2.19
C VAL A 5 12.91 -5.76 -0.86
N ARG A 6 13.50 -4.57 -0.77
CA ARG A 6 14.26 -4.18 0.42
C ARG A 6 13.42 -3.45 1.46
N ASN A 7 12.29 -2.88 1.07
CA ASN A 7 11.44 -2.12 1.98
C ASN A 7 10.11 -2.81 2.16
N SER A 8 9.78 -3.14 3.38
CA SER A 8 8.47 -3.68 3.72
C SER A 8 7.98 -3.00 4.99
N MET A 9 6.71 -2.64 4.99
CA MET A 9 6.13 -1.88 6.10
C MET A 9 4.78 -2.46 6.45
N LYS A 10 4.55 -2.69 7.73
CA LYS A 10 3.22 -3.09 8.21
C LYS A 10 2.31 -1.87 8.19
N ALA A 11 1.10 -2.08 7.72
CA ALA A 11 0.12 -1.00 7.60
C ALA A 11 -1.29 -1.54 7.78
N THR A 12 -2.21 -0.63 8.06
CA THR A 12 -3.63 -0.95 8.16
C THR A 12 -4.37 -0.27 7.02
N VAL A 13 -5.20 -1.03 6.32
CA VAL A 13 -6.03 -0.47 5.26
C VAL A 13 -7.08 0.46 5.88
N THR A 14 -7.06 1.73 5.49
CA THR A 14 -8.00 2.72 6.02
C THR A 14 -9.10 3.06 5.04
N LYS A 15 -8.85 2.97 3.74
CA LYS A 15 -9.84 3.32 2.74
C LYS A 15 -9.56 2.59 1.43
N ILE A 16 -10.62 2.12 0.80
CA ILE A 16 -10.55 1.54 -0.55
C ILE A 16 -11.48 2.34 -1.45
N LYS A 17 -10.92 2.89 -2.52
CA LYS A 17 -11.69 3.57 -3.54
C LYS A 17 -11.69 2.67 -4.77
N LYS A 18 -12.77 1.92 -4.92
CA LYS A 18 -12.87 0.86 -5.92
C LYS A 18 -13.38 1.41 -7.25
N GLY A 19 -12.64 1.18 -8.33
CA GLY A 19 -13.06 1.49 -9.68
C GLY A 19 -13.37 0.21 -10.44
N ASP A 20 -13.70 0.34 -11.72
CA ASP A 20 -14.02 -0.83 -12.54
C ASP A 20 -12.78 -1.68 -12.82
N ILE A 21 -11.68 -1.05 -13.20
CA ILE A 21 -10.44 -1.73 -13.57
C ILE A 21 -9.35 -1.49 -12.54
N MET A 22 -9.16 -0.24 -12.15
CA MET A 22 -8.14 0.15 -11.19
C MET A 22 -8.79 0.66 -9.91
N SER A 23 -8.11 0.42 -8.81
CA SER A 23 -8.55 0.83 -7.48
C SER A 23 -7.43 1.55 -6.75
N GLN A 24 -7.81 2.37 -5.79
CA GLN A 24 -6.87 3.09 -4.94
C GLN A 24 -7.03 2.60 -3.51
N LEU A 25 -5.91 2.29 -2.89
CA LEU A 25 -5.84 1.80 -1.53
C LEU A 25 -5.08 2.81 -0.68
N SER A 26 -5.67 3.24 0.42
CA SER A 26 -4.98 4.09 1.39
C SER A 26 -4.67 3.27 2.62
N CYS A 27 -3.42 3.33 3.06
CA CYS A 27 -2.95 2.57 4.21
C CYS A 27 -2.26 3.49 5.20
N LYS A 28 -2.46 3.23 6.46
CA LYS A 28 -1.86 3.99 7.54
C LYS A 28 -0.74 3.16 8.16
N LEU A 29 0.50 3.67 8.11
CA LEU A 29 1.65 2.98 8.68
C LEU A 29 1.70 3.15 10.19
N ASN A 30 1.46 4.38 10.61
CA ASN A 30 1.29 4.75 12.00
C ASN A 30 0.41 5.99 12.03
N GLU A 31 0.26 6.63 13.16
CA GLU A 31 -0.70 7.75 13.27
C GLU A 31 -0.36 8.95 12.40
N ALA A 32 0.91 9.10 12.00
CA ALA A 32 1.37 10.27 11.27
C ALA A 32 1.48 10.08 9.76
N TYR A 33 1.60 8.84 9.29
CA TYR A 33 1.95 8.59 7.90
C TYR A 33 0.93 7.73 7.18
N VAL A 34 0.62 8.14 5.96
CA VAL A 34 -0.31 7.43 5.07
C VAL A 34 0.40 7.15 3.76
N MET A 35 0.24 5.95 3.23
CA MET A 35 0.69 5.60 1.89
C MET A 35 -0.50 5.21 1.04
N THR A 36 -0.42 5.55 -0.23
CA THR A 36 -1.46 5.24 -1.20
C THR A 36 -0.92 4.26 -2.23
N SER A 37 -1.72 3.28 -2.57
CA SER A 37 -1.39 2.28 -3.58
C SER A 37 -2.46 2.30 -4.66
N ILE A 38 -2.03 2.22 -5.90
CA ILE A 38 -2.93 2.06 -7.05
C ILE A 38 -2.71 0.64 -7.57
N LEU A 39 -3.78 -0.12 -7.64
CA LEU A 39 -3.70 -1.51 -8.07
C LEU A 39 -4.99 -1.87 -8.83
N SER A 40 -4.97 -3.00 -9.52
CA SER A 40 -6.14 -3.44 -10.23
C SER A 40 -7.25 -3.82 -9.25
N THR A 41 -8.48 -3.62 -9.68
CA THR A 41 -9.64 -4.02 -8.87
C THR A 41 -9.65 -5.53 -8.64
N ASP A 42 -9.21 -6.30 -9.65
CA ASP A 42 -9.08 -7.75 -9.49
C ASP A 42 -8.14 -8.11 -8.34
N SER A 43 -7.06 -7.35 -8.15
CA SER A 43 -6.13 -7.58 -7.04
C SER A 43 -6.79 -7.32 -5.69
N ILE A 44 -7.64 -6.30 -5.59
CA ILE A 44 -8.41 -6.04 -4.37
C ILE A 44 -9.26 -7.27 -4.03
N ASP A 45 -9.94 -7.81 -5.04
CA ASP A 45 -10.82 -8.96 -4.86
C ASP A 45 -10.03 -10.24 -4.55
N ASP A 46 -8.94 -10.49 -5.28
CA ASP A 46 -8.11 -11.68 -5.09
C ASP A 46 -7.49 -11.71 -3.69
N LEU A 47 -7.06 -10.56 -3.18
CA LEU A 47 -6.49 -10.44 -1.84
C LEU A 47 -7.57 -10.28 -0.77
N ASN A 48 -8.83 -10.12 -1.20
CA ASN A 48 -9.96 -9.91 -0.29
C ASN A 48 -9.70 -8.75 0.68
N LEU A 49 -9.21 -7.63 0.15
CA LEU A 49 -8.86 -6.48 0.98
C LEU A 49 -10.09 -5.74 1.47
N LYS A 50 -10.09 -5.39 2.73
CA LYS A 50 -11.16 -4.65 3.40
C LYS A 50 -10.56 -3.60 4.31
N GLU A 51 -11.33 -2.56 4.57
CA GLU A 51 -10.94 -1.56 5.56
C GLU A 51 -10.70 -2.25 6.91
N GLY A 52 -9.66 -1.85 7.58
CA GLY A 52 -9.24 -2.45 8.85
C GLY A 52 -8.25 -3.58 8.73
N ASP A 53 -8.03 -4.11 7.52
CA ASP A 53 -7.10 -5.21 7.32
C ASP A 53 -5.66 -4.78 7.60
N GLN A 54 -4.90 -5.71 8.18
CA GLN A 54 -3.45 -5.54 8.33
C GLN A 54 -2.77 -6.06 7.08
N VAL A 55 -1.93 -5.23 6.48
CA VAL A 55 -1.21 -5.59 5.25
C VAL A 55 0.27 -5.25 5.41
N VAL A 56 1.07 -5.80 4.51
CA VAL A 56 2.48 -5.42 4.36
C VAL A 56 2.61 -4.70 3.03
N LEU A 57 3.13 -3.47 3.07
CA LEU A 57 3.39 -2.70 1.87
C LEU A 57 4.83 -2.95 1.44
N LEU A 58 5.02 -3.34 0.19
CA LEU A 58 6.32 -3.64 -0.37
C LEU A 58 6.71 -2.55 -1.35
N VAL A 59 7.91 -2.00 -1.18
CA VAL A 59 8.39 -0.90 -2.04
C VAL A 59 9.79 -1.25 -2.52
N LYS A 60 9.99 -1.28 -3.82
CA LYS A 60 11.33 -1.50 -4.38
C LYS A 60 12.21 -0.31 -4.08
N ALA A 61 13.46 -0.55 -3.71
CA ALA A 61 14.39 0.50 -3.35
C ALA A 61 14.60 1.51 -4.49
N ILE A 62 14.50 1.08 -5.73
CA ILE A 62 14.66 1.98 -6.89
C ILE A 62 13.54 3.02 -6.99
N HIS A 63 12.44 2.83 -6.28
CA HIS A 63 11.31 3.76 -6.30
C HIS A 63 11.30 4.72 -5.11
N VAL A 64 12.27 4.60 -4.22
CA VAL A 64 12.37 5.49 -3.06
C VAL A 64 13.32 6.62 -3.40
N ILE A 65 12.82 7.84 -3.39
CA ILE A 65 13.57 9.02 -3.78
C ILE A 65 13.76 9.90 -2.55
N PRO A 66 15.00 10.08 -2.09
CA PRO A 66 15.23 10.97 -0.95
C PRO A 66 15.11 12.42 -1.38
N ALA A 67 14.54 13.22 -0.51
CA ALA A 67 14.50 14.67 -0.66
C ALA A 67 14.98 15.28 0.66
N LYS A 68 15.73 16.34 0.55
CA LYS A 68 16.27 17.02 1.73
C LYS A 68 15.46 18.28 1.99
N GLU A 69 15.02 18.43 3.21
CA GLU A 69 14.35 19.68 3.61
C GLU A 69 15.41 20.75 3.88
N ASP A 70 15.10 21.97 3.46
CA ASP A 70 15.95 23.13 3.69
C ASP A 70 15.66 23.81 5.02
#